data_d5aae0c6656df3ae550e5d679e7aa4ca
#
_entry.id   d5aae0c6656df3ae550e5d679e7aa4ca
#
_cell.length_a   1.000
_cell.length_b   1.000
_cell.length_c   1.000
_cell.angle_alpha   90.00
_cell.angle_beta   90.00
_cell.angle_gamma   90.00
#
_symmetry.space_group_name_H-M   'P 1'
#
loop_
_entity.id
_entity.type
_entity.pdbx_description
1 polymer ?
#
loop_
_entity_poly.entity_id
_entity_poly.type
_entity_poly.pdbx_seq_one_letter_code
_entity_poly.pdbx_strand_id
1 'polypeptide(L)'
;MSELAFGAGPLSRAAATVHNLLVVEALLVATTLPGLVALLLDRTVSNLPLVALCALPVGPALSAALYALHHRGSDLTELRPAAAFLRGYRLNARGALLVWAFWLGWITVLAVNLANLGAAGLPGWWVAPSLLVGAAATEWMLNALVITSLFAFRFRDVARLAAYLVIRTPGVSLGNCCLVVVVLGGVLASSEAVVALAGSVLVLALLHNSRRLIAVVRKEFTR
;
A
#
# COMPACT_ATOMS: atom_id res chain seq x y z
N MET A 1 -2.39 16.65 44.13
CA MET A 1 -1.64 15.41 43.85
C MET A 1 -2.01 15.00 42.46
N SER A 2 -1.15 15.30 41.47
CA SER A 2 -1.38 14.87 40.07
C SER A 2 -1.15 13.37 40.00
N GLU A 3 -2.20 12.59 39.77
CA GLU A 3 -2.07 11.20 39.41
C GLU A 3 -1.23 11.14 38.15
N LEU A 4 0.00 10.68 38.29
CA LEU A 4 0.86 10.30 37.18
C LEU A 4 0.17 9.09 36.52
N ALA A 5 -0.64 9.35 35.50
CA ALA A 5 -1.25 8.30 34.69
C ALA A 5 -0.10 7.46 34.10
N PHE A 6 0.12 6.28 34.67
CA PHE A 6 1.05 5.30 34.16
C PHE A 6 0.69 5.05 32.70
N GLY A 7 1.58 5.36 31.76
CA GLY A 7 1.34 5.14 30.33
C GLY A 7 1.24 6.39 29.45
N ALA A 8 1.13 7.61 29.99
CA ALA A 8 0.93 8.83 29.19
C ALA A 8 2.23 9.54 28.74
N GLY A 9 3.41 9.03 29.11
CA GLY A 9 4.71 9.63 28.79
C GLY A 9 5.13 9.48 27.31
N PRO A 10 6.08 10.31 26.81
CA PRO A 10 6.58 10.22 25.44
C PRO A 10 7.22 8.85 25.12
N LEU A 11 7.89 8.23 26.09
CA LEU A 11 8.46 6.90 25.97
C LEU A 11 7.38 5.81 25.80
N SER A 12 6.29 5.93 26.55
CA SER A 12 5.14 5.02 26.42
C SER A 12 4.50 5.10 25.03
N ARG A 13 4.32 6.31 24.49
CA ARG A 13 3.79 6.50 23.12
C ARG A 13 4.73 5.93 22.06
N ALA A 14 6.05 6.11 22.24
CA ALA A 14 7.04 5.52 21.34
C ALA A 14 6.98 3.99 21.39
N ALA A 15 6.96 3.40 22.59
CA ALA A 15 6.84 1.95 22.78
C ALA A 15 5.54 1.39 22.17
N ALA A 16 4.41 2.08 22.38
CA ALA A 16 3.12 1.71 21.76
C ALA A 16 3.19 1.74 20.23
N THR A 17 3.85 2.75 19.65
CA THR A 17 4.02 2.84 18.21
C THR A 17 4.88 1.71 17.66
N VAL A 18 6.01 1.42 18.30
CA VAL A 18 6.92 0.32 17.90
C VAL A 18 6.19 -1.02 18.00
N HIS A 19 5.49 -1.28 19.11
CA HIS A 19 4.70 -2.50 19.26
C HIS A 19 3.63 -2.65 18.16
N ASN A 20 2.88 -1.59 17.87
CA ASN A 20 1.89 -1.61 16.79
C ASN A 20 2.52 -1.93 15.43
N LEU A 21 3.68 -1.32 15.12
CA LEU A 21 4.41 -1.57 13.87
C LEU A 21 4.88 -3.03 13.78
N LEU A 22 5.48 -3.57 14.84
CA LEU A 22 5.99 -4.95 14.87
C LEU A 22 4.87 -5.97 14.70
N VAL A 23 3.73 -5.79 15.37
CA VAL A 23 2.59 -6.70 15.23
C VAL A 23 1.97 -6.60 13.83
N VAL A 24 1.82 -5.38 13.29
CA VAL A 24 1.31 -5.19 11.93
C VAL A 24 2.28 -5.77 10.91
N GLU A 25 3.59 -5.63 11.10
CA GLU A 25 4.62 -6.22 10.24
C GLU A 25 4.52 -7.75 10.21
N ALA A 26 4.48 -8.37 11.38
CA ALA A 26 4.34 -9.84 11.49
C ALA A 26 3.08 -10.35 10.76
N LEU A 27 1.95 -9.63 10.88
CA LEU A 27 0.71 -9.98 10.20
C LEU A 27 0.76 -9.71 8.69
N LEU A 28 1.43 -8.63 8.26
CA LEU A 28 1.69 -8.38 6.85
C LEU A 28 2.48 -9.54 6.24
N VAL A 29 3.62 -9.90 6.83
CA VAL A 29 4.45 -11.02 6.36
C VAL A 29 3.64 -12.32 6.33
N ALA A 30 2.90 -12.64 7.40
CA ALA A 30 2.11 -13.87 7.48
C ALA A 30 1.01 -13.93 6.40
N THR A 31 0.33 -12.81 6.13
CA THR A 31 -0.77 -12.75 5.13
C THR A 31 -0.27 -12.65 3.69
N THR A 32 0.98 -12.21 3.47
CA THR A 32 1.61 -12.10 2.14
C THR A 32 2.53 -13.27 1.81
N LEU A 33 2.60 -14.30 2.67
CA LEU A 33 3.40 -15.51 2.43
C LEU A 33 3.29 -16.08 1.00
N PRO A 34 2.10 -16.21 0.39
CA PRO A 34 2.00 -16.66 -0.99
C PRO A 34 2.73 -15.76 -1.99
N GLY A 35 2.74 -14.44 -1.74
CA GLY A 35 3.51 -13.48 -2.53
C GLY A 35 5.02 -13.64 -2.35
N LEU A 36 5.48 -14.01 -1.15
CA LEU A 36 6.89 -14.28 -0.88
C LEU A 36 7.39 -15.54 -1.60
N VAL A 37 6.51 -16.53 -1.81
CA VAL A 37 6.85 -17.72 -2.61
C VAL A 37 7.19 -17.33 -4.06
N ALA A 38 6.58 -16.28 -4.59
CA ALA A 38 6.89 -15.76 -5.92
C ALA A 38 8.35 -15.28 -6.07
N LEU A 39 9.01 -14.91 -4.96
CA LEU A 39 10.43 -14.52 -4.96
C LEU A 39 11.37 -15.71 -5.25
N LEU A 40 10.89 -16.94 -5.09
CA LEU A 40 11.61 -18.17 -5.38
C LEU A 40 11.48 -18.58 -6.87
N LEU A 41 10.60 -17.93 -7.62
CA LEU A 41 10.43 -18.21 -9.04
C LEU A 41 11.51 -17.50 -9.88
N ASP A 42 11.90 -18.17 -10.98
CA ASP A 42 12.80 -17.58 -11.94
C ASP A 42 12.25 -16.27 -12.50
N ARG A 43 13.08 -15.25 -12.61
CA ARG A 43 12.72 -13.90 -13.09
C ARG A 43 12.63 -13.86 -14.61
N THR A 44 11.82 -14.76 -15.19
CA THR A 44 11.54 -14.81 -16.62
C THR A 44 10.22 -14.11 -16.94
N VAL A 45 10.10 -13.55 -18.14
CA VAL A 45 8.89 -12.84 -18.59
C VAL A 45 7.67 -13.76 -18.55
N SER A 46 7.86 -15.06 -18.82
CA SER A 46 6.80 -16.08 -18.77
C SER A 46 6.20 -16.26 -17.37
N ASN A 47 6.96 -15.98 -16.32
CA ASN A 47 6.51 -16.11 -14.91
C ASN A 47 5.80 -14.86 -14.38
N LEU A 48 5.83 -13.72 -15.09
CA LEU A 48 5.19 -12.47 -14.64
C LEU A 48 3.69 -12.64 -14.26
N PRO A 49 2.85 -13.34 -15.02
CA PRO A 49 1.45 -13.55 -14.63
C PRO A 49 1.32 -14.39 -13.35
N LEU A 50 2.19 -15.39 -13.15
CA LEU A 50 2.20 -16.22 -11.95
C LEU A 50 2.65 -15.42 -10.72
N VAL A 51 3.69 -14.59 -10.87
CA VAL A 51 4.15 -13.66 -9.82
C VAL A 51 3.02 -12.69 -9.44
N ALA A 52 2.30 -12.13 -10.42
CA ALA A 52 1.16 -11.26 -10.17
C ALA A 52 0.03 -12.00 -9.41
N LEU A 53 -0.25 -13.25 -9.77
CA LEU A 53 -1.24 -14.08 -9.07
C LEU A 53 -0.85 -14.33 -7.60
N CYS A 54 0.42 -14.67 -7.35
CA CYS A 54 0.96 -14.85 -6.01
C CYS A 54 0.97 -13.54 -5.19
N ALA A 55 1.03 -12.38 -5.84
CA ALA A 55 0.99 -11.08 -5.20
C ALA A 55 -0.44 -10.59 -4.87
N LEU A 56 -1.51 -11.28 -5.27
CA LEU A 56 -2.90 -10.89 -4.99
C LEU A 56 -3.20 -10.65 -3.51
N PRO A 57 -2.72 -11.48 -2.55
CA PRO A 57 -2.99 -11.28 -1.13
C PRO A 57 -2.37 -10.00 -0.54
N VAL A 58 -1.39 -9.40 -1.22
CA VAL A 58 -0.69 -8.19 -0.74
C VAL A 58 -1.66 -7.00 -0.62
N GLY A 59 -2.59 -6.81 -1.57
CA GLY A 59 -3.54 -5.71 -1.54
C GLY A 59 -4.43 -5.70 -0.30
N PRO A 60 -5.16 -6.78 0.00
CA PRO A 60 -5.93 -6.91 1.23
C PRO A 60 -5.08 -6.76 2.50
N ALA A 61 -3.85 -7.27 2.52
CA ALA A 61 -2.93 -7.14 3.65
C ALA A 61 -2.52 -5.68 3.90
N LEU A 62 -2.15 -4.95 2.83
CA LEU A 62 -1.84 -3.51 2.92
C LEU A 62 -3.04 -2.70 3.38
N SER A 63 -4.24 -3.01 2.89
CA SER A 63 -5.47 -2.36 3.33
C SER A 63 -5.74 -2.61 4.82
N ALA A 64 -5.53 -3.83 5.30
CA ALA A 64 -5.67 -4.17 6.72
C ALA A 64 -4.65 -3.43 7.59
N ALA A 65 -3.42 -3.29 7.11
CA ALA A 65 -2.38 -2.53 7.79
C ALA A 65 -2.71 -1.03 7.85
N LEU A 66 -3.19 -0.44 6.75
CA LEU A 66 -3.68 0.95 6.72
C LEU A 66 -4.80 1.17 7.74
N TYR A 67 -5.78 0.25 7.79
CA TYR A 67 -6.87 0.31 8.75
C TYR A 67 -6.36 0.21 10.19
N ALA A 68 -5.50 -0.76 10.49
CA ALA A 68 -4.95 -0.97 11.83
C ALA A 68 -4.13 0.24 12.32
N LEU A 69 -3.25 0.78 11.46
CA LEU A 69 -2.41 1.93 11.80
C LEU A 69 -3.20 3.25 11.87
N HIS A 70 -4.33 3.36 11.14
CA HIS A 70 -5.22 4.51 11.26
C HIS A 70 -5.99 4.51 12.58
N HIS A 71 -6.46 3.35 13.04
CA HIS A 71 -7.24 3.18 14.27
C HIS A 71 -6.39 2.77 15.47
N ARG A 72 -5.07 2.97 15.41
CA ARG A 72 -4.18 2.63 16.52
C ARG A 72 -4.49 3.46 17.77
N GLY A 73 -4.59 2.78 18.91
CA GLY A 73 -4.61 3.43 20.22
C GLY A 73 -3.26 4.06 20.54
N SER A 74 -3.27 5.18 21.25
CA SER A 74 -2.07 5.84 21.78
C SER A 74 -1.72 5.36 23.19
N ASP A 75 -2.61 4.58 23.82
CA ASP A 75 -2.45 4.06 25.18
C ASP A 75 -1.99 2.60 25.15
N LEU A 76 -0.98 2.27 25.94
CA LEU A 76 -0.45 0.90 26.07
C LEU A 76 -1.47 -0.09 26.63
N THR A 77 -2.46 0.37 27.39
CA THR A 77 -3.49 -0.47 28.01
C THR A 77 -4.55 -0.98 27.05
N GLU A 78 -4.73 -0.30 25.90
CA GLU A 78 -5.76 -0.62 24.88
C GLU A 78 -5.18 -1.13 23.56
N LEU A 79 -3.91 -1.54 23.53
CA LEU A 79 -3.26 -2.01 22.30
C LEU A 79 -3.84 -3.34 21.84
N ARG A 80 -4.60 -3.31 20.74
CA ARG A 80 -5.11 -4.50 20.04
C ARG A 80 -4.84 -4.43 18.53
N PRO A 81 -3.58 -4.25 18.11
CA PRO A 81 -3.24 -4.06 16.70
C PRO A 81 -3.62 -5.28 15.85
N ALA A 82 -3.48 -6.50 16.37
CA ALA A 82 -3.87 -7.71 15.67
C ALA A 82 -5.39 -7.78 15.43
N ALA A 83 -6.21 -7.44 16.42
CA ALA A 83 -7.66 -7.40 16.26
C ALA A 83 -8.09 -6.32 15.26
N ALA A 84 -7.43 -5.13 15.28
CA ALA A 84 -7.68 -4.07 14.31
C ALA A 84 -7.29 -4.49 12.88
N PHE A 85 -6.14 -5.16 12.71
CA PHE A 85 -5.70 -5.69 11.44
C PHE A 85 -6.70 -6.71 10.87
N LEU A 86 -7.07 -7.72 11.67
CA LEU A 86 -8.03 -8.75 11.25
C LEU A 86 -9.40 -8.16 10.93
N ARG A 87 -9.85 -7.14 11.70
CA ARG A 87 -11.08 -6.42 11.39
C ARG A 87 -10.96 -5.69 10.05
N GLY A 88 -9.89 -4.93 9.82
CA GLY A 88 -9.63 -4.24 8.56
C GLY A 88 -9.56 -5.21 7.38
N TYR A 89 -8.89 -6.35 7.57
CA TYR A 89 -8.81 -7.40 6.56
C TYR A 89 -10.20 -7.92 6.16
N ARG A 90 -11.05 -8.27 7.13
CA ARG A 90 -12.40 -8.79 6.86
C ARG A 90 -13.31 -7.75 6.21
N LEU A 91 -13.24 -6.50 6.65
CA LEU A 91 -14.09 -5.42 6.13
C LEU A 91 -13.73 -5.02 4.70
N ASN A 92 -12.42 -4.92 4.41
CA ASN A 92 -11.94 -4.28 3.20
C ASN A 92 -11.39 -5.27 2.16
N ALA A 93 -11.26 -6.58 2.49
CA ALA A 93 -10.58 -7.55 1.63
C ALA A 93 -11.08 -7.54 0.18
N ARG A 94 -12.41 -7.55 -0.03
CA ARG A 94 -13.02 -7.57 -1.37
C ARG A 94 -12.70 -6.30 -2.15
N GLY A 95 -12.86 -5.14 -1.54
CA GLY A 95 -12.60 -3.85 -2.19
C GLY A 95 -11.12 -3.67 -2.51
N ALA A 96 -10.25 -3.97 -1.53
CA ALA A 96 -8.81 -3.89 -1.70
C ALA A 96 -8.29 -4.90 -2.75
N LEU A 97 -8.84 -6.12 -2.76
CA LEU A 97 -8.49 -7.12 -3.77
C LEU A 97 -8.85 -6.65 -5.18
N LEU A 98 -10.01 -6.04 -5.38
CA LEU A 98 -10.43 -5.52 -6.68
C LEU A 98 -9.51 -4.39 -7.17
N VAL A 99 -9.21 -3.42 -6.30
CA VAL A 99 -8.27 -2.31 -6.62
C VAL A 99 -6.88 -2.87 -6.97
N TRP A 100 -6.38 -3.77 -6.14
CA TRP A 100 -5.06 -4.35 -6.29
C TRP A 100 -4.94 -5.26 -7.52
N ALA A 101 -5.93 -6.15 -7.75
CA ALA A 101 -5.95 -7.03 -8.91
C ALA A 101 -6.03 -6.26 -10.23
N PHE A 102 -6.82 -5.18 -10.28
CA PHE A 102 -6.89 -4.31 -11.44
C PHE A 102 -5.53 -3.67 -11.74
N TRP A 103 -4.87 -3.13 -10.71
CA TRP A 103 -3.53 -2.55 -10.84
C TRP A 103 -2.48 -3.58 -11.22
N LEU A 104 -2.46 -4.76 -10.56
CA LEU A 104 -1.52 -5.85 -10.90
C LEU A 104 -1.68 -6.30 -12.35
N GLY A 105 -2.92 -6.49 -12.81
CA GLY A 105 -3.19 -6.86 -14.19
C GLY A 105 -2.62 -5.82 -15.17
N TRP A 106 -2.87 -4.54 -14.89
CA TRP A 106 -2.37 -3.43 -15.71
C TRP A 106 -0.84 -3.37 -15.74
N ILE A 107 -0.19 -3.43 -14.57
CA ILE A 107 1.28 -3.40 -14.48
C ILE A 107 1.90 -4.63 -15.11
N THR A 108 1.28 -5.81 -14.98
CA THR A 108 1.75 -7.04 -15.63
C THR A 108 1.73 -6.91 -17.15
N VAL A 109 0.65 -6.38 -17.72
CA VAL A 109 0.57 -6.12 -19.18
C VAL A 109 1.66 -5.14 -19.61
N LEU A 110 1.86 -4.04 -18.87
CA LEU A 110 2.92 -3.08 -19.16
C LEU A 110 4.31 -3.72 -19.09
N ALA A 111 4.57 -4.54 -18.06
CA ALA A 111 5.86 -5.21 -17.88
C ALA A 111 6.15 -6.21 -19.01
N VAL A 112 5.14 -7.01 -19.42
CA VAL A 112 5.26 -7.93 -20.54
C VAL A 112 5.53 -7.17 -21.84
N ASN A 113 4.81 -6.08 -22.09
CA ASN A 113 5.02 -5.26 -23.28
C ASN A 113 6.43 -4.65 -23.30
N LEU A 114 6.90 -4.10 -22.17
CA LEU A 114 8.24 -3.54 -22.05
C LEU A 114 9.33 -4.60 -22.28
N ALA A 115 9.15 -5.80 -21.72
CA ALA A 115 10.10 -6.90 -21.89
C ALA A 115 10.19 -7.40 -23.35
N ASN A 116 9.14 -7.25 -24.15
CA ASN A 116 9.07 -7.71 -25.53
C ASN A 116 9.22 -6.58 -26.57
N LEU A 117 9.55 -5.35 -26.17
CA LEU A 117 9.70 -4.21 -27.08
C LEU A 117 10.65 -4.50 -28.27
N GLY A 118 11.81 -5.10 -27.98
CA GLY A 118 12.79 -5.45 -28.99
C GLY A 118 12.27 -6.50 -29.98
N ALA A 119 11.59 -7.54 -29.49
CA ALA A 119 10.99 -8.59 -30.32
C ALA A 119 9.84 -8.05 -31.20
N ALA A 120 9.12 -7.02 -30.73
CA ALA A 120 8.06 -6.35 -31.47
C ALA A 120 8.57 -5.31 -32.48
N GLY A 121 9.89 -5.09 -32.57
CA GLY A 121 10.49 -4.08 -33.47
C GLY A 121 10.13 -2.64 -33.11
N LEU A 122 9.64 -2.39 -31.88
CA LEU A 122 9.23 -1.06 -31.46
C LEU A 122 10.43 -0.20 -31.04
N PRO A 123 10.41 1.11 -31.39
CA PRO A 123 11.47 2.03 -30.99
C PRO A 123 11.59 2.17 -29.47
N GLY A 124 12.82 2.30 -28.95
CA GLY A 124 13.10 2.39 -27.51
C GLY A 124 12.44 3.57 -26.78
N TRP A 125 12.02 4.62 -27.49
CA TRP A 125 11.31 5.75 -26.88
C TRP A 125 9.93 5.37 -26.28
N TRP A 126 9.34 4.22 -26.68
CA TRP A 126 8.12 3.69 -26.08
C TRP A 126 8.26 3.35 -24.58
N VAL A 127 9.48 3.19 -24.09
CA VAL A 127 9.75 2.97 -22.66
C VAL A 127 9.25 4.15 -21.82
N ALA A 128 9.53 5.39 -22.24
CA ALA A 128 9.19 6.57 -21.45
C ALA A 128 7.67 6.74 -21.24
N PRO A 129 6.79 6.72 -22.26
CA PRO A 129 5.35 6.79 -22.04
C PRO A 129 4.80 5.60 -21.26
N SER A 130 5.37 4.39 -21.44
CA SER A 130 4.96 3.21 -20.67
C SER A 130 5.25 3.37 -19.17
N LEU A 131 6.42 3.90 -18.81
CA LEU A 131 6.77 4.20 -17.43
C LEU A 131 5.87 5.29 -16.83
N LEU A 132 5.52 6.34 -17.59
CA LEU A 132 4.60 7.38 -17.15
C LEU A 132 3.20 6.81 -16.87
N VAL A 133 2.69 5.95 -17.75
CA VAL A 133 1.40 5.27 -17.56
C VAL A 133 1.46 4.36 -16.32
N GLY A 134 2.55 3.62 -16.14
CA GLY A 134 2.78 2.79 -14.94
C GLY A 134 2.81 3.60 -13.65
N ALA A 135 3.50 4.75 -13.66
CA ALA A 135 3.56 5.67 -12.52
C ALA A 135 2.17 6.24 -12.20
N ALA A 136 1.43 6.72 -13.21
CA ALA A 136 0.06 7.22 -13.01
C ALA A 136 -0.90 6.16 -12.49
N ALA A 137 -0.80 4.91 -12.98
CA ALA A 137 -1.58 3.78 -12.48
C ALA A 137 -1.23 3.44 -11.02
N THR A 138 0.04 3.55 -10.64
CA THR A 138 0.50 3.31 -9.26
C THR A 138 0.00 4.42 -8.32
N GLU A 139 0.06 5.69 -8.72
CA GLU A 139 -0.52 6.79 -7.95
C GLU A 139 -2.03 6.60 -7.73
N TRP A 140 -2.76 6.26 -8.79
CA TRP A 140 -4.17 5.93 -8.70
C TRP A 140 -4.42 4.79 -7.71
N MET A 141 -3.66 3.73 -7.79
CA MET A 141 -3.77 2.54 -6.91
C MET A 141 -3.52 2.90 -5.44
N LEU A 142 -2.47 3.68 -5.14
CA LEU A 142 -2.16 4.09 -3.76
C LEU A 142 -3.31 4.91 -3.16
N ASN A 143 -3.84 5.88 -3.90
CA ASN A 143 -4.99 6.67 -3.47
C ASN A 143 -6.24 5.79 -3.30
N ALA A 144 -6.54 4.91 -4.27
CA ALA A 144 -7.67 4.01 -4.22
C ALA A 144 -7.59 3.05 -3.03
N LEU A 145 -6.39 2.53 -2.72
CA LEU A 145 -6.16 1.64 -1.59
C LEU A 145 -6.42 2.35 -0.26
N VAL A 146 -5.92 3.59 -0.08
CA VAL A 146 -6.18 4.40 1.12
C VAL A 146 -7.67 4.68 1.29
N ILE A 147 -8.38 5.07 0.21
CA ILE A 147 -9.81 5.34 0.24
C ILE A 147 -10.60 4.09 0.61
N THR A 148 -10.33 2.96 -0.04
CA THR A 148 -11.00 1.67 0.22
C THR A 148 -10.74 1.16 1.64
N SER A 149 -9.56 1.45 2.20
CA SER A 149 -9.19 1.00 3.55
C SER A 149 -9.90 1.76 4.67
N LEU A 150 -10.26 3.02 4.43
CA LEU A 150 -10.77 3.93 5.47
C LEU A 150 -12.23 4.34 5.28
N PHE A 151 -12.79 4.14 4.08
CA PHE A 151 -14.14 4.56 3.73
C PHE A 151 -14.90 3.45 3.01
N ALA A 152 -16.21 3.35 3.27
CA ALA A 152 -17.09 2.33 2.70
C ALA A 152 -17.74 2.82 1.38
N PHE A 153 -16.95 3.04 0.33
CA PHE A 153 -17.46 3.41 -0.99
C PHE A 153 -17.54 2.22 -1.94
N ARG A 154 -18.37 2.34 -2.99
CA ARG A 154 -18.40 1.35 -4.07
C ARG A 154 -17.14 1.46 -4.93
N PHE A 155 -16.67 0.37 -5.50
CA PHE A 155 -15.45 0.35 -6.33
C PHE A 155 -15.42 1.44 -7.42
N ARG A 156 -16.55 1.69 -8.10
CA ARG A 156 -16.65 2.74 -9.14
C ARG A 156 -16.41 4.14 -8.58
N ASP A 157 -16.91 4.40 -7.38
CA ASP A 157 -16.77 5.70 -6.72
C ASP A 157 -15.34 5.87 -6.23
N VAL A 158 -14.75 4.81 -5.66
CA VAL A 158 -13.31 4.78 -5.31
C VAL A 158 -12.45 5.06 -6.52
N ALA A 159 -12.71 4.40 -7.65
CA ALA A 159 -11.92 4.55 -8.87
C ALA A 159 -11.93 6.00 -9.39
N ARG A 160 -13.12 6.62 -9.44
CA ARG A 160 -13.27 8.01 -9.88
C ARG A 160 -12.65 9.00 -8.89
N LEU A 161 -12.88 8.77 -7.60
CA LEU A 161 -12.37 9.64 -6.55
C LEU A 161 -10.84 9.57 -6.46
N ALA A 162 -10.25 8.38 -6.57
CA ALA A 162 -8.80 8.21 -6.61
C ALA A 162 -8.17 8.97 -7.78
N ALA A 163 -8.74 8.86 -8.99
CA ALA A 163 -8.27 9.59 -10.17
C ALA A 163 -8.39 11.12 -9.99
N TYR A 164 -9.52 11.60 -9.47
CA TYR A 164 -9.74 13.02 -9.16
C TYR A 164 -8.70 13.54 -8.17
N LEU A 165 -8.41 12.78 -7.11
CA LEU A 165 -7.51 13.21 -6.05
C LEU A 165 -6.03 13.22 -6.47
N VAL A 166 -5.61 12.44 -7.47
CA VAL A 166 -4.26 12.55 -8.06
C VAL A 166 -3.98 14.00 -8.49
N ILE A 167 -4.96 14.64 -9.14
CA ILE A 167 -4.81 16.01 -9.64
C ILE A 167 -5.10 17.03 -8.52
N ARG A 168 -6.08 16.76 -7.67
CA ARG A 168 -6.57 17.68 -6.63
C ARG A 168 -5.60 17.82 -5.45
N THR A 169 -4.79 16.80 -5.18
CA THR A 169 -3.84 16.80 -4.06
C THR A 169 -2.40 16.54 -4.54
N PRO A 170 -1.78 17.47 -5.30
CA PRO A 170 -0.47 17.24 -5.91
C PRO A 170 0.64 16.99 -4.88
N GLY A 171 0.55 17.57 -3.68
CA GLY A 171 1.50 17.30 -2.61
C GLY A 171 1.43 15.85 -2.08
N VAL A 172 0.25 15.21 -2.09
CA VAL A 172 0.11 13.80 -1.75
C VAL A 172 0.71 12.93 -2.86
N SER A 173 0.40 13.26 -4.12
CA SER A 173 0.96 12.52 -5.27
C SER A 173 2.48 12.60 -5.31
N LEU A 174 3.06 13.78 -5.06
CA LEU A 174 4.53 13.91 -4.99
C LEU A 174 5.12 13.05 -3.86
N GLY A 175 4.50 13.04 -2.68
CA GLY A 175 4.93 12.19 -1.57
C GLY A 175 4.80 10.69 -1.88
N ASN A 176 3.74 10.27 -2.57
CA ASN A 176 3.59 8.90 -3.04
C ASN A 176 4.67 8.53 -4.08
N CYS A 177 4.98 9.42 -5.04
CA CYS A 177 6.11 9.23 -5.96
C CYS A 177 7.42 9.02 -5.19
N CYS A 178 7.70 9.84 -4.18
CA CYS A 178 8.89 9.66 -3.33
C CYS A 178 8.88 8.30 -2.63
N LEU A 179 7.74 7.85 -2.09
CA LEU A 179 7.63 6.53 -1.46
C LEU A 179 7.89 5.41 -2.47
N VAL A 180 7.35 5.50 -3.68
CA VAL A 180 7.61 4.52 -4.75
C VAL A 180 9.09 4.48 -5.11
N VAL A 181 9.74 5.64 -5.23
CA VAL A 181 11.19 5.72 -5.49
C VAL A 181 11.99 5.08 -4.35
N VAL A 182 11.61 5.31 -3.10
CA VAL A 182 12.26 4.68 -1.92
C VAL A 182 12.09 3.16 -1.97
N VAL A 183 10.90 2.65 -2.28
CA VAL A 183 10.63 1.21 -2.41
C VAL A 183 11.47 0.60 -3.52
N LEU A 184 11.45 1.20 -4.72
CA LEU A 184 12.23 0.72 -5.86
C LEU A 184 13.74 0.78 -5.59
N GLY A 185 14.21 1.89 -5.01
CA GLY A 185 15.61 2.05 -4.60
C GLY A 185 16.01 1.01 -3.55
N GLY A 186 15.15 0.72 -2.59
CA GLY A 186 15.35 -0.32 -1.59
C GLY A 186 15.48 -1.72 -2.21
N VAL A 187 14.58 -2.05 -3.16
CA VAL A 187 14.66 -3.33 -3.91
C VAL A 187 15.97 -3.45 -4.69
N LEU A 188 16.38 -2.37 -5.37
CA LEU A 188 17.61 -2.37 -6.18
C LEU A 188 18.87 -2.38 -5.33
N ALA A 189 18.87 -1.69 -4.18
CA ALA A 189 20.05 -1.57 -3.31
C ALA A 189 20.25 -2.74 -2.35
N SER A 190 19.17 -3.47 -2.01
CA SER A 190 19.21 -4.56 -1.04
C SER A 190 18.52 -5.82 -1.58
N SER A 191 17.26 -5.98 -1.27
CA SER A 191 16.39 -7.07 -1.77
C SER A 191 14.92 -6.78 -1.51
N GLU A 192 14.05 -7.48 -2.23
CA GLU A 192 12.60 -7.43 -1.99
C GLU A 192 12.25 -7.85 -0.54
N ALA A 193 13.01 -8.77 0.05
CA ALA A 193 12.79 -9.24 1.42
C ALA A 193 13.01 -8.13 2.46
N VAL A 194 14.04 -7.28 2.28
CA VAL A 194 14.30 -6.14 3.17
C VAL A 194 13.18 -5.12 3.07
N VAL A 195 12.69 -4.84 1.86
CA VAL A 195 11.56 -3.93 1.66
C VAL A 195 10.27 -4.52 2.24
N ALA A 196 10.07 -5.83 2.12
CA ALA A 196 8.93 -6.52 2.73
C ALA A 196 8.94 -6.45 4.26
N LEU A 197 10.12 -6.50 4.89
CA LEU A 197 10.29 -6.33 6.35
C LEU A 197 10.16 -4.87 6.83
N ALA A 198 10.09 -3.90 5.92
CA ALA A 198 9.80 -2.51 6.22
C ALA A 198 8.34 -2.12 5.88
N GLY A 199 7.49 -3.10 5.59
CA GLY A 199 6.14 -2.90 5.09
C GLY A 199 5.27 -2.03 5.99
N SER A 200 5.27 -2.28 7.30
CA SER A 200 4.48 -1.49 8.26
C SER A 200 4.94 -0.03 8.34
N VAL A 201 6.24 0.22 8.22
CA VAL A 201 6.82 1.58 8.20
C VAL A 201 6.42 2.30 6.92
N LEU A 202 6.48 1.63 5.77
CA LEU A 202 6.04 2.18 4.48
C LEU A 202 4.54 2.48 4.48
N VAL A 203 3.72 1.59 5.04
CA VAL A 203 2.27 1.83 5.21
C VAL A 203 2.01 3.02 6.14
N LEU A 204 2.77 3.15 7.23
CA LEU A 204 2.66 4.30 8.11
C LEU A 204 3.05 5.60 7.40
N ALA A 205 4.11 5.59 6.60
CA ALA A 205 4.54 6.72 5.78
C ALA A 205 3.47 7.11 4.74
N LEU A 206 2.89 6.11 4.05
CA LEU A 206 1.77 6.32 3.13
C LEU A 206 0.55 6.95 3.83
N LEU A 207 0.19 6.42 5.01
CA LEU A 207 -0.92 6.96 5.81
C LEU A 207 -0.65 8.40 6.24
N HIS A 208 0.58 8.71 6.65
CA HIS A 208 0.98 10.06 7.04
C HIS A 208 0.90 11.03 5.84
N ASN A 209 1.43 10.63 4.68
CA ASN A 209 1.39 11.41 3.46
C ASN A 209 -0.05 11.65 3.00
N SER A 210 -0.93 10.67 3.15
CA SER A 210 -2.33 10.72 2.71
C SER A 210 -3.27 11.50 3.64
N ARG A 211 -2.79 12.14 4.70
CA ARG A 211 -3.61 12.89 5.68
C ARG A 211 -4.48 13.98 5.01
N ARG A 212 -3.91 14.71 4.04
CA ARG A 212 -4.64 15.76 3.29
C ARG A 212 -5.74 15.14 2.42
N LEU A 213 -5.45 14.05 1.73
CA LEU A 213 -6.42 13.29 0.94
C LEU A 213 -7.56 12.82 1.83
N ILE A 214 -7.27 12.18 2.97
CA ILE A 214 -8.27 11.70 3.94
C ILE A 214 -9.15 12.85 4.44
N ALA A 215 -8.55 14.03 4.73
CA ALA A 215 -9.29 15.20 5.18
C ALA A 215 -10.26 15.74 4.10
N VAL A 216 -9.83 15.78 2.83
CA VAL A 216 -10.67 16.19 1.70
C VAL A 216 -11.82 15.21 1.51
N VAL A 217 -11.56 13.90 1.50
CA VAL A 217 -12.60 12.87 1.36
C VAL A 217 -13.63 12.97 2.49
N ARG A 218 -13.17 13.10 3.73
CA ARG A 218 -14.06 13.24 4.89
C ARG A 218 -14.93 14.49 4.82
N LYS A 219 -14.38 15.62 4.37
CA LYS A 219 -15.11 16.90 4.32
C LYS A 219 -16.11 16.95 3.18
N GLU A 220 -15.77 16.44 2.01
CA GLU A 220 -16.54 16.64 0.78
C GLU A 220 -17.45 15.46 0.43
N PHE A 221 -17.13 14.24 0.86
CA PHE A 221 -17.80 13.01 0.41
C PHE A 221 -18.39 12.15 1.55
N THR A 222 -18.18 12.49 2.82
CA THR A 222 -18.78 11.81 3.98
C THR A 222 -19.63 12.80 4.77
N ARG A 223 -20.83 13.11 4.23
CA ARG A 223 -21.89 13.82 4.97
C ARG A 223 -22.91 12.84 5.52
#